data_d9af00408bfc19cb4f488bb0cbde5c6f
#
_entry.id   d9af00408bfc19cb4f488bb0cbde5c6f
#
_cell.length_a   1.000
_cell.length_b   1.000
_cell.length_c   1.000
_cell.angle_alpha   90.00
_cell.angle_beta   90.00
_cell.angle_gamma   90.00
#
_symmetry.space_group_name_H-M   'P 1'
#
loop_
_entity.id
_entity.type
_entity.pdbx_description
1 polymer ?
#
loop_
_entity_poly.entity_id
_entity_poly.type
_entity_poly.pdbx_seq_one_letter_code
_entity_poly.pdbx_strand_id
1 'polypeptide(L)'
;MTPRPTLRVTACPNLSEVAKSDWNALLEPDDAPLLSWEYLQGLEQTRCVGEGTDWLPLHLLIHRHPDETSEDRQLVAAAPAYIKLSSHGEWVWDEEWPDLSAAFGVSYYPKLVLAVPFNPVTGGRLLTLPTLPTAERRDLRGLLLRSAQLVCSSENLSSAHVLFVRGPAFRSEQTPDLGDQLDVVSQQHFWPRRQTQYHFHNRGYRSFDDFLADLRSHRRNTIRRERRELSEAGITVQTHAGLRNDETAPPVTDGKNRGFTWAELDQMFAMYLGTSVRYTGEAPFLNQAFFRLCSERLGDQLELVLARNRDGNLIAGAWNLRGTTRRFGRYWGESVPIRFLHFEVCFYHPIERCIADGISAFEPGHGGDQKLLRGFRPTYTYSAHFFSHSNLHQVIGKYLQKESFLVDAVRGFEQQRCPLRTDDE
;
A
#
# COMPACT_ATOMS: atom_id res chain seq x y z
N MET A 1 42.11 7.45 -19.98
CA MET A 1 41.16 6.53 -19.35
C MET A 1 39.95 7.34 -18.96
N THR A 2 38.78 7.01 -19.46
CA THR A 2 37.53 7.64 -18.99
C THR A 2 37.33 7.27 -17.54
N PRO A 3 37.11 8.23 -16.62
CA PRO A 3 36.86 7.93 -15.22
C PRO A 3 35.69 6.96 -15.11
N ARG A 4 35.80 6.00 -14.22
CA ARG A 4 34.70 5.06 -13.97
C ARG A 4 33.70 5.72 -13.02
N PRO A 5 32.41 5.68 -13.31
CA PRO A 5 31.40 6.19 -12.41
C PRO A 5 31.44 5.41 -11.08
N THR A 6 31.33 6.14 -9.98
CA THR A 6 31.29 5.57 -8.63
C THR A 6 29.88 5.63 -8.05
N LEU A 7 29.54 4.63 -7.25
CA LEU A 7 28.27 4.59 -6.52
C LEU A 7 28.52 4.94 -5.05
N ARG A 8 27.76 5.91 -4.53
CA ARG A 8 27.77 6.26 -3.10
C ARG A 8 26.39 5.99 -2.50
N VAL A 9 26.41 5.32 -1.34
CA VAL A 9 25.19 5.07 -0.56
C VAL A 9 25.15 6.06 0.59
N THR A 10 23.98 6.65 0.80
CA THR A 10 23.74 7.57 1.93
C THR A 10 22.42 7.21 2.60
N ALA A 11 22.36 7.38 3.92
CA ALA A 11 21.14 7.36 4.70
C ALA A 11 20.60 8.79 4.81
N CYS A 12 19.33 8.99 4.51
CA CYS A 12 18.67 10.29 4.46
C CYS A 12 17.52 10.32 5.49
N PRO A 13 17.64 11.11 6.56
CA PRO A 13 16.63 11.18 7.61
C PRO A 13 15.45 12.10 7.26
N ASN A 14 15.53 12.83 6.14
CA ASN A 14 14.49 13.77 5.75
C ASN A 14 14.36 13.82 4.23
N LEU A 15 13.22 13.41 3.71
CA LEU A 15 12.99 13.35 2.25
C LEU A 15 12.95 14.74 1.58
N SER A 16 12.80 15.82 2.36
CA SER A 16 12.90 17.19 1.82
C SER A 16 14.32 17.54 1.31
N GLU A 17 15.35 16.76 1.67
CA GLU A 17 16.71 16.90 1.15
C GLU A 17 16.89 16.27 -0.24
N VAL A 18 15.90 15.54 -0.72
CA VAL A 18 15.87 14.89 -2.04
C VAL A 18 14.94 15.67 -2.96
N ALA A 19 15.44 16.05 -4.13
CA ALA A 19 14.59 16.71 -5.11
C ALA A 19 13.41 15.80 -5.52
N LYS A 20 12.20 16.37 -5.56
CA LYS A 20 10.98 15.67 -5.95
C LYS A 20 11.11 14.97 -7.32
N SER A 21 11.72 15.67 -8.31
CA SER A 21 11.97 15.12 -9.64
C SER A 21 12.83 13.86 -9.61
N ASP A 22 13.89 13.88 -8.78
CA ASP A 22 14.86 12.77 -8.72
C ASP A 22 14.26 11.54 -8.06
N TRP A 23 13.50 11.74 -6.96
CA TRP A 23 12.79 10.65 -6.31
C TRP A 23 11.72 10.04 -7.23
N ASN A 24 10.86 10.89 -7.81
CA ASN A 24 9.76 10.43 -8.65
C ASN A 24 10.24 9.80 -9.97
N ALA A 25 11.45 10.12 -10.46
CA ALA A 25 12.05 9.46 -11.60
C ALA A 25 12.37 7.96 -11.39
N LEU A 26 12.46 7.53 -10.12
CA LEU A 26 12.69 6.13 -9.76
C LEU A 26 11.41 5.26 -9.79
N LEU A 27 10.24 5.88 -9.89
CA LEU A 27 8.96 5.20 -9.77
C LEU A 27 8.56 4.50 -11.07
N GLU A 28 8.08 3.28 -10.94
CA GLU A 28 7.30 2.62 -12.00
C GLU A 28 5.86 3.19 -12.01
N PRO A 29 5.13 3.07 -13.13
CA PRO A 29 3.77 3.63 -13.25
C PRO A 29 2.80 3.23 -12.14
N ASP A 30 2.95 2.02 -11.58
CA ASP A 30 2.10 1.49 -10.52
C ASP A 30 2.64 1.73 -9.09
N ASP A 31 3.75 2.43 -8.95
CA ASP A 31 4.28 2.81 -7.63
C ASP A 31 3.61 4.08 -7.08
N ALA A 32 3.18 4.97 -7.97
CA ALA A 32 2.42 6.16 -7.59
C ALA A 32 0.95 5.76 -7.28
N PRO A 33 0.29 6.51 -6.37
CA PRO A 33 0.83 7.65 -5.65
C PRO A 33 1.55 7.33 -4.34
N LEU A 34 1.43 6.11 -3.81
CA LEU A 34 1.86 5.74 -2.44
C LEU A 34 3.37 5.84 -2.20
N LEU A 35 4.18 5.67 -3.24
CA LEU A 35 5.64 5.80 -3.18
C LEU A 35 6.13 7.14 -3.73
N SER A 36 5.23 8.03 -4.16
CA SER A 36 5.62 9.36 -4.62
C SER A 36 6.25 10.19 -3.52
N TRP A 37 7.12 11.10 -3.92
CA TRP A 37 7.72 12.08 -3.02
C TRP A 37 6.63 12.86 -2.27
N GLU A 38 5.55 13.23 -2.97
CA GLU A 38 4.42 13.97 -2.42
C GLU A 38 3.77 13.28 -1.23
N TYR A 39 3.61 11.97 -1.33
CA TYR A 39 2.99 11.16 -0.29
C TYR A 39 3.95 10.94 0.89
N LEU A 40 5.17 10.47 0.62
CA LEU A 40 6.13 10.10 1.66
C LEU A 40 6.64 11.34 2.42
N GLN A 41 7.03 12.39 1.69
CA GLN A 41 7.44 13.66 2.31
C GLN A 41 6.26 14.33 3.02
N GLY A 42 5.04 14.11 2.53
CA GLY A 42 3.82 14.56 3.20
C GLY A 42 3.64 13.96 4.60
N LEU A 43 3.96 12.67 4.79
CA LEU A 43 3.95 12.03 6.11
C LEU A 43 4.95 12.68 7.07
N GLU A 44 6.15 13.02 6.59
CA GLU A 44 7.19 13.72 7.39
C GLU A 44 6.76 15.14 7.72
N GLN A 45 6.35 15.93 6.72
CA GLN A 45 5.97 17.32 6.88
C GLN A 45 4.82 17.50 7.86
N THR A 46 3.88 16.58 7.86
CA THR A 46 2.71 16.64 8.75
C THR A 46 2.92 15.91 10.07
N ARG A 47 4.13 15.42 10.31
CA ARG A 47 4.50 14.70 11.54
C ARG A 47 3.65 13.47 11.81
N CYS A 48 3.17 12.80 10.77
CA CYS A 48 2.63 11.45 10.89
C CYS A 48 3.75 10.43 11.11
N VAL A 49 4.95 10.73 10.64
CA VAL A 49 6.21 10.03 10.93
C VAL A 49 7.27 11.05 11.36
N GLY A 50 8.35 10.59 12.00
CA GLY A 50 9.44 11.43 12.50
C GLY A 50 9.48 11.48 14.02
N GLU A 51 10.14 12.52 14.55
CA GLU A 51 10.34 12.68 15.99
C GLU A 51 9.02 12.63 16.78
N GLY A 52 9.01 11.86 17.85
CA GLY A 52 7.83 11.62 18.69
C GLY A 52 6.89 10.52 18.18
N THR A 53 7.24 9.84 17.09
CA THR A 53 6.50 8.68 16.56
C THR A 53 7.34 7.41 16.57
N ASP A 54 6.71 6.26 16.28
CA ASP A 54 7.39 4.97 16.15
C ASP A 54 8.05 4.77 14.77
N TRP A 55 7.92 5.73 13.84
CA TRP A 55 8.43 5.69 12.48
C TRP A 55 9.44 6.81 12.26
N LEU A 56 10.74 6.53 12.43
CA LEU A 56 11.80 7.51 12.23
C LEU A 56 12.40 7.37 10.83
N PRO A 57 12.23 8.34 9.91
CA PRO A 57 12.73 8.23 8.55
C PRO A 57 14.25 8.04 8.50
N LEU A 58 14.69 7.11 7.65
CA LEU A 58 16.10 6.86 7.34
C LEU A 58 16.20 6.25 5.94
N HIS A 59 15.80 7.01 4.92
CA HIS A 59 15.75 6.53 3.54
C HIS A 59 17.15 6.18 3.02
N LEU A 60 17.25 5.07 2.29
CA LEU A 60 18.51 4.68 1.66
C LEU A 60 18.56 5.21 0.24
N LEU A 61 19.62 5.94 -0.09
CA LEU A 61 19.82 6.57 -1.40
C LEU A 61 21.11 6.06 -2.04
N ILE A 62 21.09 5.78 -3.33
CA ILE A 62 22.29 5.47 -4.11
C ILE A 62 22.44 6.53 -5.19
N HIS A 63 23.53 7.29 -5.10
CA HIS A 63 23.90 8.26 -6.12
C HIS A 63 25.05 7.73 -6.99
N ARG A 64 24.95 7.98 -8.28
CA ARG A 64 26.02 7.78 -9.25
C ARG A 64 26.76 9.10 -9.46
N HIS A 65 28.06 9.08 -9.28
CA HIS A 65 28.95 10.20 -9.56
C HIS A 65 29.74 9.88 -10.84
N PRO A 66 29.98 10.88 -11.74
CA PRO A 66 30.78 10.68 -12.94
C PRO A 66 32.20 10.18 -12.63
N ASP A 67 32.77 10.64 -11.51
CA ASP A 67 34.05 10.22 -10.95
C ASP A 67 34.07 10.42 -9.43
N GLU A 68 35.17 10.04 -8.77
CA GLU A 68 35.31 10.13 -7.31
C GLU A 68 35.31 11.55 -6.75
N THR A 69 35.64 12.54 -7.56
CA THR A 69 35.82 13.94 -7.16
C THR A 69 34.65 14.84 -7.52
N SER A 70 33.74 14.35 -8.40
CA SER A 70 32.61 15.14 -8.88
C SER A 70 31.54 15.34 -7.80
N GLU A 71 31.11 16.60 -7.67
CA GLU A 71 29.90 16.94 -6.89
C GLU A 71 28.62 16.63 -7.66
N ASP A 72 28.70 16.53 -8.99
CA ASP A 72 27.56 16.12 -9.82
C ASP A 72 27.15 14.70 -9.46
N ARG A 73 25.88 14.55 -9.16
CA ARG A 73 25.34 13.25 -8.76
C ARG A 73 23.95 13.01 -9.35
N GLN A 74 23.69 11.79 -9.73
CA GLN A 74 22.38 11.33 -10.17
C GLN A 74 21.84 10.32 -9.15
N LEU A 75 20.64 10.52 -8.65
CA LEU A 75 19.95 9.49 -7.86
C LEU A 75 19.54 8.35 -8.78
N VAL A 76 20.12 7.17 -8.59
CA VAL A 76 19.90 5.98 -9.46
C VAL A 76 19.09 4.89 -8.76
N ALA A 77 19.07 4.88 -7.43
CA ALA A 77 18.23 3.99 -6.65
C ALA A 77 17.91 4.58 -5.27
N ALA A 78 16.78 4.16 -4.71
CA ALA A 78 16.37 4.50 -3.35
C ALA A 78 15.48 3.43 -2.72
N ALA A 79 15.41 3.43 -1.38
CA ALA A 79 14.42 2.68 -0.63
C ALA A 79 13.80 3.56 0.45
N PRO A 80 12.46 3.69 0.52
CA PRO A 80 11.80 4.32 1.66
C PRO A 80 12.03 3.45 2.89
N ALA A 81 12.78 3.96 3.86
CA ALA A 81 13.19 3.20 5.04
C ALA A 81 12.99 4.01 6.33
N TYR A 82 12.72 3.28 7.40
CA TYR A 82 12.39 3.86 8.71
C TYR A 82 12.98 3.01 9.82
N ILE A 83 13.54 3.64 10.86
CA ILE A 83 13.81 2.97 12.13
C ILE A 83 12.48 2.87 12.87
N LYS A 84 12.13 1.66 13.29
CA LYS A 84 10.89 1.35 13.99
C LYS A 84 11.13 1.02 15.45
N LEU A 85 10.33 1.63 16.33
CA LEU A 85 10.37 1.40 17.77
C LEU A 85 9.30 0.42 18.26
N SER A 86 8.33 0.09 17.41
CA SER A 86 7.27 -0.90 17.62
C SER A 86 6.84 -1.50 16.29
N SER A 87 5.90 -2.47 16.26
CA SER A 87 5.30 -2.99 15.01
C SER A 87 3.97 -2.30 14.64
N HIS A 88 3.57 -1.26 15.33
CA HIS A 88 2.34 -0.55 15.03
C HIS A 88 2.36 0.08 13.64
N GLY A 89 1.28 -0.14 12.88
CA GLY A 89 1.11 0.42 11.54
C GLY A 89 1.86 -0.32 10.42
N GLU A 90 2.40 -1.51 10.67
CA GLU A 90 3.10 -2.33 9.67
C GLU A 90 2.18 -3.35 8.98
N TRP A 91 1.16 -3.88 9.66
CA TRP A 91 0.27 -4.96 9.20
C TRP A 91 1.01 -6.22 8.73
N VAL A 92 2.15 -6.51 9.35
CA VAL A 92 2.89 -7.75 9.20
C VAL A 92 2.85 -8.44 10.55
N TRP A 93 2.25 -9.63 10.60
CA TRP A 93 2.05 -10.39 11.85
C TRP A 93 3.40 -10.88 12.38
N ASP A 94 3.99 -10.16 13.32
CA ASP A 94 5.28 -10.43 13.94
C ASP A 94 5.22 -10.40 15.48
N GLU A 95 4.02 -10.56 16.03
CA GLU A 95 3.75 -10.45 17.47
C GLU A 95 4.56 -11.45 18.31
N GLU A 96 4.91 -12.59 17.76
CA GLU A 96 5.71 -13.62 18.45
C GLU A 96 7.22 -13.34 18.38
N TRP A 97 7.67 -12.47 17.49
CA TRP A 97 9.10 -12.25 17.24
C TRP A 97 9.82 -11.49 18.37
N PRO A 98 9.20 -10.54 19.09
CA PRO A 98 9.78 -9.94 20.28
C PRO A 98 10.14 -10.98 21.36
N ASP A 99 9.21 -11.89 21.68
CA ASP A 99 9.43 -12.94 22.69
C ASP A 99 10.50 -13.93 22.21
N LEU A 100 10.46 -14.31 20.93
CA LEU A 100 11.47 -15.16 20.35
C LEU A 100 12.87 -14.49 20.37
N SER A 101 12.97 -13.20 20.08
CA SER A 101 14.23 -12.45 20.17
C SER A 101 14.77 -12.42 21.58
N ALA A 102 13.90 -12.18 22.57
CA ALA A 102 14.28 -12.19 23.98
C ALA A 102 14.82 -13.56 24.43
N ALA A 103 14.30 -14.67 23.91
CA ALA A 103 14.82 -16.01 24.17
C ALA A 103 16.27 -16.22 23.67
N PHE A 104 16.73 -15.41 22.70
CA PHE A 104 18.12 -15.36 22.23
C PHE A 104 18.94 -14.26 22.93
N GLY A 105 18.39 -13.58 23.92
CA GLY A 105 19.07 -12.51 24.66
C GLY A 105 19.21 -11.20 23.88
N VAL A 106 18.42 -10.98 22.84
CA VAL A 106 18.45 -9.77 22.01
C VAL A 106 17.10 -9.06 22.03
N SER A 107 17.13 -7.72 21.96
CA SER A 107 15.91 -6.92 21.77
C SER A 107 15.42 -7.02 20.34
N TYR A 108 14.11 -7.07 20.11
CA TYR A 108 13.51 -6.99 18.76
C TYR A 108 13.48 -5.56 18.23
N TYR A 109 13.39 -4.58 19.08
CA TYR A 109 13.42 -3.16 18.72
C TYR A 109 14.68 -2.49 19.24
N PRO A 110 15.19 -1.45 18.54
CA PRO A 110 14.72 -0.91 17.27
C PRO A 110 15.07 -1.81 16.07
N LYS A 111 14.29 -1.71 14.99
CA LYS A 111 14.49 -2.44 13.73
C LYS A 111 14.40 -1.49 12.52
N LEU A 112 14.97 -1.87 11.38
CA LEU A 112 14.86 -1.14 10.11
C LEU A 112 13.71 -1.71 9.28
N VAL A 113 12.83 -0.85 8.75
CA VAL A 113 11.73 -1.27 7.90
C VAL A 113 11.73 -0.49 6.59
N LEU A 114 11.82 -1.19 5.46
CA LEU A 114 11.66 -0.65 4.11
C LEU A 114 10.19 -0.81 3.73
N ALA A 115 9.41 0.27 3.82
CA ALA A 115 7.95 0.22 3.68
C ALA A 115 7.36 1.58 3.30
N VAL A 116 6.07 1.58 2.98
CA VAL A 116 5.23 2.78 3.03
C VAL A 116 4.50 2.78 4.38
N PRO A 117 4.71 3.77 5.25
CA PRO A 117 4.07 3.80 6.56
C PRO A 117 2.55 3.73 6.48
N PHE A 118 1.93 2.97 7.37
CA PHE A 118 0.48 2.82 7.51
C PHE A 118 -0.23 2.26 6.27
N ASN A 119 0.51 1.57 5.37
CA ASN A 119 -0.03 1.09 4.10
C ASN A 119 0.38 -0.37 3.79
N PRO A 120 -0.53 -1.34 3.99
CA PRO A 120 -0.29 -2.74 3.65
C PRO A 120 -0.54 -3.02 2.15
N VAL A 121 -0.05 -2.16 1.27
CA VAL A 121 -0.20 -2.31 -0.18
C VAL A 121 1.08 -2.77 -0.84
N THR A 122 0.95 -3.60 -1.85
CA THR A 122 2.08 -4.10 -2.63
C THR A 122 2.62 -3.02 -3.57
N GLY A 123 3.95 -2.83 -3.61
CA GLY A 123 4.61 -1.86 -4.48
C GLY A 123 6.12 -2.04 -4.52
N GLY A 124 6.81 -1.17 -5.23
CA GLY A 124 8.26 -1.07 -5.22
C GLY A 124 8.76 -0.70 -3.81
N ARG A 125 9.79 -1.39 -3.32
CA ARG A 125 10.48 -1.03 -2.07
C ARG A 125 11.96 -0.78 -2.31
N LEU A 126 12.46 -1.31 -3.42
CA LEU A 126 13.80 -1.15 -3.92
C LEU A 126 13.70 -0.41 -5.26
N LEU A 127 13.57 0.91 -5.18
CA LEU A 127 13.34 1.78 -6.33
C LEU A 127 14.64 1.93 -7.14
N THR A 128 14.54 1.94 -8.46
CA THR A 128 15.67 2.13 -9.38
C THR A 128 15.18 2.87 -10.61
N LEU A 129 16.04 3.66 -11.25
CA LEU A 129 15.66 4.32 -12.50
C LEU A 129 15.15 3.28 -13.52
N PRO A 130 13.92 3.42 -14.03
CA PRO A 130 13.33 2.49 -15.00
C PRO A 130 14.09 2.40 -16.31
N THR A 131 14.85 3.45 -16.66
CA THR A 131 15.65 3.55 -17.89
C THR A 131 16.94 2.74 -17.85
N LEU A 132 17.36 2.22 -16.69
CA LEU A 132 18.57 1.41 -16.56
C LEU A 132 18.33 -0.03 -17.03
N PRO A 133 19.39 -0.71 -17.54
CA PRO A 133 19.31 -2.13 -17.88
C PRO A 133 18.88 -2.98 -16.67
N THR A 134 18.10 -4.03 -16.91
CA THR A 134 17.58 -4.93 -15.87
C THR A 134 18.68 -5.49 -14.96
N ALA A 135 19.84 -5.88 -15.53
CA ALA A 135 20.96 -6.38 -14.72
C ALA A 135 21.48 -5.32 -13.75
N GLU A 136 21.64 -4.09 -14.19
CA GLU A 136 22.11 -2.98 -13.35
C GLU A 136 21.07 -2.63 -12.26
N ARG A 137 19.79 -2.61 -12.61
CA ARG A 137 18.71 -2.42 -11.64
C ARG A 137 18.73 -3.49 -10.55
N ARG A 138 19.00 -4.74 -10.93
CA ARG A 138 19.13 -5.86 -9.99
C ARG A 138 20.31 -5.67 -9.04
N ASP A 139 21.48 -5.25 -9.57
CA ASP A 139 22.68 -4.98 -8.77
C ASP A 139 22.46 -3.83 -7.78
N LEU A 140 21.79 -2.74 -8.20
CA LEU A 140 21.42 -1.62 -7.36
C LEU A 140 20.46 -2.03 -6.24
N ARG A 141 19.44 -2.84 -6.54
CA ARG A 141 18.54 -3.42 -5.54
C ARG A 141 19.31 -4.28 -4.51
N GLY A 142 20.24 -5.11 -4.98
CA GLY A 142 21.13 -5.87 -4.10
C GLY A 142 21.99 -4.97 -3.22
N LEU A 143 22.49 -3.85 -3.75
CA LEU A 143 23.26 -2.86 -2.98
C LEU A 143 22.39 -2.18 -1.90
N LEU A 144 21.14 -1.81 -2.19
CA LEU A 144 20.22 -1.27 -1.19
C LEU A 144 20.00 -2.23 -0.01
N LEU A 145 19.86 -3.54 -0.29
CA LEU A 145 19.68 -4.55 0.76
C LEU A 145 20.93 -4.75 1.61
N ARG A 146 22.11 -4.81 0.98
CA ARG A 146 23.39 -4.85 1.73
C ARG A 146 23.57 -3.60 2.58
N SER A 147 23.15 -2.44 2.07
CA SER A 147 23.20 -1.19 2.84
C SER A 147 22.24 -1.22 4.03
N ALA A 148 21.06 -1.80 3.89
CA ALA A 148 20.13 -2.01 5.01
C ALA A 148 20.75 -2.89 6.10
N GLN A 149 21.49 -3.96 5.72
CA GLN A 149 22.22 -4.80 6.68
C GLN A 149 23.36 -4.03 7.37
N LEU A 150 24.09 -3.19 6.63
CA LEU A 150 25.14 -2.35 7.19
C LEU A 150 24.56 -1.32 8.17
N VAL A 151 23.45 -0.70 7.85
CA VAL A 151 22.72 0.20 8.77
C VAL A 151 22.32 -0.54 10.04
N CYS A 152 21.81 -1.76 9.94
CA CYS A 152 21.51 -2.56 11.14
C CYS A 152 22.74 -2.74 12.04
N SER A 153 23.90 -2.95 11.45
CA SER A 153 25.14 -3.13 12.20
C SER A 153 25.67 -1.83 12.79
N SER A 154 25.63 -0.71 12.04
CA SER A 154 26.15 0.59 12.51
C SER A 154 25.25 1.25 13.55
N GLU A 155 23.94 1.11 13.41
CA GLU A 155 22.93 1.72 14.30
C GLU A 155 22.46 0.75 15.41
N ASN A 156 23.09 -0.44 15.52
CA ASN A 156 22.70 -1.47 16.48
C ASN A 156 21.22 -1.87 16.41
N LEU A 157 20.70 -2.01 15.18
CA LEU A 157 19.34 -2.46 14.95
C LEU A 157 19.25 -3.99 14.91
N SER A 158 18.17 -4.53 15.44
CA SER A 158 17.97 -5.98 15.55
C SER A 158 17.85 -6.68 14.20
N SER A 159 17.23 -6.01 13.24
CA SER A 159 16.77 -6.63 12.00
C SER A 159 16.45 -5.60 10.92
N ALA A 160 16.32 -6.06 9.66
CA ALA A 160 15.81 -5.30 8.53
C ALA A 160 14.67 -6.05 7.86
N HIS A 161 13.60 -5.33 7.55
CA HIS A 161 12.38 -5.88 6.95
C HIS A 161 11.96 -5.11 5.70
N VAL A 162 11.68 -5.81 4.61
CA VAL A 162 11.12 -5.23 3.38
C VAL A 162 9.65 -5.65 3.32
N LEU A 163 8.72 -4.72 3.52
CA LEU A 163 7.30 -5.05 3.68
C LEU A 163 6.50 -4.80 2.40
N PHE A 164 5.61 -5.73 2.03
CA PHE A 164 4.72 -5.64 0.87
C PHE A 164 5.48 -5.40 -0.44
N VAL A 165 6.64 -6.07 -0.59
CA VAL A 165 7.44 -6.02 -1.81
C VAL A 165 6.75 -6.74 -2.97
N ARG A 166 6.99 -6.28 -4.20
CA ARG A 166 6.47 -6.94 -5.39
C ARG A 166 7.01 -8.36 -5.54
N GLY A 167 6.09 -9.29 -5.79
CA GLY A 167 6.40 -10.69 -6.04
C GLY A 167 6.13 -11.10 -7.51
N PRO A 168 6.24 -12.40 -7.83
CA PRO A 168 6.14 -12.93 -9.20
C PRO A 168 4.87 -12.55 -9.98
N ALA A 169 3.76 -12.30 -9.27
CA ALA A 169 2.48 -11.90 -9.88
C ALA A 169 2.51 -10.53 -10.58
N PHE A 170 3.55 -9.74 -10.35
CA PHE A 170 3.73 -8.42 -10.97
C PHE A 170 4.58 -8.45 -12.25
N ARG A 171 5.05 -9.61 -12.68
CA ARG A 171 5.77 -9.75 -13.95
C ARG A 171 4.80 -9.63 -15.11
N SER A 172 5.17 -8.86 -16.14
CA SER A 172 4.47 -8.78 -17.41
C SER A 172 5.49 -8.79 -18.57
N GLU A 173 5.02 -8.97 -19.80
CA GLU A 173 5.89 -8.87 -20.96
C GLU A 173 6.50 -7.48 -21.12
N GLN A 174 5.75 -6.42 -20.73
CA GLN A 174 6.22 -5.03 -20.78
C GLN A 174 7.13 -4.65 -19.61
N THR A 175 7.00 -5.35 -18.47
CA THR A 175 7.74 -5.04 -17.22
C THR A 175 8.22 -6.32 -16.54
N PRO A 176 9.12 -7.10 -17.20
CA PRO A 176 9.51 -8.43 -16.72
C PRO A 176 10.27 -8.38 -15.39
N ASP A 177 10.91 -7.28 -15.09
CA ASP A 177 11.71 -7.07 -13.88
C ASP A 177 10.93 -6.50 -12.69
N LEU A 178 9.63 -6.16 -12.84
CA LEU A 178 8.82 -5.71 -11.70
C LEU A 178 8.64 -6.79 -10.62
N GLY A 179 8.66 -8.07 -11.00
CA GLY A 179 8.53 -9.20 -10.09
C GLY A 179 9.84 -9.74 -9.52
N ASP A 180 11.01 -9.16 -9.88
CA ASP A 180 12.32 -9.70 -9.45
C ASP A 180 12.78 -9.22 -8.07
N GLN A 181 12.09 -8.24 -7.46
CA GLN A 181 12.48 -7.72 -6.14
C GLN A 181 12.53 -8.83 -5.09
N LEU A 182 11.60 -9.77 -5.11
CA LEU A 182 11.60 -10.92 -4.19
C LEU A 182 12.79 -11.87 -4.43
N ASP A 183 13.18 -12.07 -5.69
CA ASP A 183 14.35 -12.89 -6.03
C ASP A 183 15.64 -12.24 -5.52
N VAL A 184 15.77 -10.91 -5.65
CA VAL A 184 16.93 -10.15 -5.13
C VAL A 184 17.01 -10.22 -3.62
N VAL A 185 15.89 -10.09 -2.88
CA VAL A 185 15.92 -10.17 -1.41
C VAL A 185 16.40 -11.55 -0.93
N SER A 186 15.99 -12.62 -1.58
CA SER A 186 16.44 -13.99 -1.26
C SER A 186 17.95 -14.16 -1.48
N GLN A 187 18.51 -13.55 -2.54
CA GLN A 187 19.95 -13.60 -2.84
C GLN A 187 20.81 -12.79 -1.86
N GLN A 188 20.22 -11.84 -1.14
CA GLN A 188 20.88 -11.01 -0.13
C GLN A 188 20.61 -11.48 1.30
N HIS A 189 20.34 -12.77 1.49
CA HIS A 189 20.12 -13.40 2.81
C HIS A 189 18.91 -12.82 3.57
N PHE A 190 17.89 -12.32 2.89
CA PHE A 190 16.60 -12.05 3.49
C PHE A 190 15.68 -13.25 3.31
N TRP A 191 15.04 -13.69 4.38
CA TRP A 191 14.04 -14.75 4.31
C TRP A 191 12.73 -14.21 3.74
N PRO A 192 12.25 -14.71 2.60
CA PRO A 192 10.96 -14.30 2.07
C PRO A 192 9.83 -14.87 2.93
N ARG A 193 8.81 -14.06 3.15
CA ARG A 193 7.54 -14.42 3.78
C ARG A 193 6.40 -14.08 2.86
N ARG A 194 5.43 -14.95 2.74
CA ARG A 194 4.18 -14.69 2.02
C ARG A 194 2.99 -14.73 2.97
N GLN A 195 2.03 -13.86 2.73
CA GLN A 195 0.77 -13.78 3.44
C GLN A 195 -0.35 -13.65 2.42
N THR A 196 -1.62 -13.74 2.83
CA THR A 196 -2.77 -13.59 1.94
C THR A 196 -3.52 -12.31 2.27
N GLN A 197 -3.85 -11.54 1.22
CA GLN A 197 -4.85 -10.48 1.23
C GLN A 197 -5.92 -10.79 0.18
N TYR A 198 -6.97 -9.97 0.12
CA TYR A 198 -8.07 -10.17 -0.84
C TYR A 198 -8.13 -9.00 -1.80
N HIS A 199 -7.85 -9.25 -3.09
CA HIS A 199 -7.85 -8.23 -4.12
C HIS A 199 -8.94 -8.51 -5.15
N PHE A 200 -9.54 -7.45 -5.69
CA PHE A 200 -10.34 -7.55 -6.90
C PHE A 200 -9.40 -7.49 -8.10
N HIS A 201 -9.63 -8.40 -9.07
CA HIS A 201 -8.94 -8.43 -10.35
C HIS A 201 -9.99 -8.29 -11.46
N ASN A 202 -9.84 -7.26 -12.29
CA ASN A 202 -10.70 -7.07 -13.45
C ASN A 202 -10.31 -8.08 -14.53
N ARG A 203 -11.18 -9.04 -14.80
CA ARG A 203 -11.00 -10.12 -15.78
C ARG A 203 -11.54 -9.73 -17.17
N GLY A 204 -11.57 -8.42 -17.48
CA GLY A 204 -12.16 -7.90 -18.70
C GLY A 204 -13.66 -7.65 -18.59
N TYR A 205 -14.19 -7.50 -17.38
CA TYR A 205 -15.58 -7.11 -17.17
C TYR A 205 -15.86 -5.78 -17.81
N ARG A 206 -16.99 -5.67 -18.53
CA ARG A 206 -17.47 -4.46 -19.21
C ARG A 206 -18.44 -3.66 -18.37
N SER A 207 -19.04 -4.30 -17.37
CA SER A 207 -20.01 -3.71 -16.44
C SER A 207 -19.96 -4.41 -15.09
N PHE A 208 -20.57 -3.78 -14.07
CA PHE A 208 -20.74 -4.42 -12.76
C PHE A 208 -21.67 -5.66 -12.85
N ASP A 209 -22.63 -5.67 -13.78
CA ASP A 209 -23.46 -6.85 -14.01
C ASP A 209 -22.68 -8.02 -14.63
N ASP A 210 -21.67 -7.76 -15.49
CA ASP A 210 -20.74 -8.79 -15.97
C ASP A 210 -19.96 -9.42 -14.80
N PHE A 211 -19.45 -8.59 -13.89
CA PHE A 211 -18.83 -9.08 -12.67
C PHE A 211 -19.79 -9.90 -11.80
N LEU A 212 -21.03 -9.42 -11.63
CA LEU A 212 -22.04 -10.17 -10.88
C LEU A 212 -22.39 -11.49 -11.56
N ALA A 213 -22.38 -11.55 -12.89
CA ALA A 213 -22.66 -12.79 -13.65
C ALA A 213 -21.59 -13.87 -13.41
N ASP A 214 -20.35 -13.48 -13.14
CA ASP A 214 -19.24 -14.39 -12.79
C ASP A 214 -19.36 -14.95 -11.36
N LEU A 215 -20.22 -14.39 -10.51
CA LEU A 215 -20.46 -14.89 -9.16
C LEU A 215 -21.52 -16.01 -9.16
N ARG A 216 -21.38 -16.96 -8.23
CA ARG A 216 -22.42 -17.95 -7.92
C ARG A 216 -23.73 -17.24 -7.56
N SER A 217 -24.88 -17.80 -8.02
CA SER A 217 -26.21 -17.15 -7.97
C SER A 217 -26.61 -16.62 -6.59
N HIS A 218 -26.33 -17.39 -5.53
CA HIS A 218 -26.63 -16.97 -4.15
C HIS A 218 -25.91 -15.66 -3.78
N ARG A 219 -24.61 -15.53 -4.10
CA ARG A 219 -23.82 -14.33 -3.77
C ARG A 219 -24.21 -13.13 -4.64
N ARG A 220 -24.43 -13.37 -5.93
CA ARG A 220 -24.97 -12.33 -6.82
C ARG A 220 -26.28 -11.74 -6.30
N ASN A 221 -27.21 -12.59 -5.87
CA ASN A 221 -28.49 -12.15 -5.32
C ASN A 221 -28.32 -11.41 -3.98
N THR A 222 -27.37 -11.83 -3.16
CA THR A 222 -27.02 -11.15 -1.90
C THR A 222 -26.53 -9.74 -2.19
N ILE A 223 -25.56 -9.55 -3.10
CA ILE A 223 -25.02 -8.23 -3.45
C ILE A 223 -26.09 -7.32 -4.04
N ARG A 224 -26.93 -7.84 -4.96
CA ARG A 224 -28.05 -7.06 -5.52
C ARG A 224 -29.04 -6.61 -4.46
N ARG A 225 -29.34 -7.47 -3.48
CA ARG A 225 -30.23 -7.10 -2.37
C ARG A 225 -29.58 -6.04 -1.50
N GLU A 226 -28.31 -6.19 -1.10
CA GLU A 226 -27.59 -5.23 -0.26
C GLU A 226 -27.56 -3.83 -0.90
N ARG A 227 -27.24 -3.74 -2.21
CA ARG A 227 -27.27 -2.47 -2.96
C ARG A 227 -28.69 -1.87 -3.08
N ARG A 228 -29.69 -2.72 -3.32
CA ARG A 228 -31.09 -2.29 -3.44
C ARG A 228 -31.61 -1.71 -2.13
N GLU A 229 -31.34 -2.35 -0.99
CA GLU A 229 -31.76 -1.85 0.33
C GLU A 229 -31.21 -0.43 0.60
N LEU A 230 -29.97 -0.15 0.21
CA LEU A 230 -29.39 1.19 0.33
C LEU A 230 -30.06 2.20 -0.62
N SER A 231 -30.30 1.81 -1.87
CA SER A 231 -30.98 2.66 -2.86
C SER A 231 -32.43 3.00 -2.45
N GLU A 232 -33.19 2.01 -1.94
CA GLU A 232 -34.54 2.20 -1.41
C GLU A 232 -34.56 3.11 -0.17
N ALA A 233 -33.50 3.08 0.64
CA ALA A 233 -33.29 4.03 1.74
C ALA A 233 -32.93 5.44 1.26
N GLY A 234 -32.74 5.65 -0.06
CA GLY A 234 -32.39 6.92 -0.66
C GLY A 234 -30.92 7.29 -0.46
N ILE A 235 -30.05 6.30 -0.25
CA ILE A 235 -28.61 6.52 -0.14
C ILE A 235 -27.98 6.50 -1.53
N THR A 236 -27.18 7.53 -1.82
CA THR A 236 -26.41 7.66 -3.06
C THR A 236 -24.92 7.61 -2.75
N VAL A 237 -24.13 6.96 -3.63
CA VAL A 237 -22.69 6.86 -3.48
C VAL A 237 -22.02 7.35 -4.77
N GLN A 238 -21.02 8.21 -4.63
CA GLN A 238 -20.29 8.80 -5.76
C GLN A 238 -18.80 8.88 -5.47
N THR A 239 -17.96 8.76 -6.51
CA THR A 239 -16.51 9.01 -6.45
C THR A 239 -16.20 10.41 -6.94
N HIS A 240 -15.42 11.14 -6.17
CA HIS A 240 -14.89 12.46 -6.49
C HIS A 240 -13.37 12.41 -6.49
N ALA A 241 -12.72 12.68 -7.62
CA ALA A 241 -11.27 12.67 -7.77
C ALA A 241 -10.73 14.09 -7.84
N GLY A 242 -9.70 14.35 -7.02
CA GLY A 242 -9.05 15.65 -6.91
C GLY A 242 -9.86 16.71 -6.15
N LEU A 243 -9.12 17.68 -5.62
CA LEU A 243 -9.70 18.83 -4.95
C LEU A 243 -10.26 19.81 -5.99
N ARG A 244 -11.46 20.33 -5.75
CA ARG A 244 -12.05 21.43 -6.55
C ARG A 244 -11.91 22.77 -5.82
N ASN A 245 -11.59 23.80 -6.57
CA ASN A 245 -11.43 25.16 -6.04
C ASN A 245 -12.76 25.94 -5.95
N ASP A 246 -13.83 25.45 -6.61
CA ASP A 246 -15.12 26.11 -6.61
C ASP A 246 -16.08 25.42 -5.64
N GLU A 247 -16.23 26.02 -4.45
CA GLU A 247 -17.14 25.55 -3.40
C GLU A 247 -18.62 25.84 -3.72
N THR A 248 -18.91 26.69 -4.71
CA THR A 248 -20.26 27.14 -5.03
C THR A 248 -20.96 26.27 -6.06
N ALA A 249 -20.26 25.38 -6.73
CA ALA A 249 -20.85 24.51 -7.74
C ALA A 249 -21.83 23.49 -7.09
N PRO A 250 -23.06 23.35 -7.62
CA PRO A 250 -24.05 22.46 -7.04
C PRO A 250 -23.62 21.00 -7.08
N PRO A 251 -24.17 20.16 -6.19
CA PRO A 251 -23.95 18.70 -6.23
C PRO A 251 -24.29 18.15 -7.61
N VAL A 252 -23.46 17.23 -8.11
CA VAL A 252 -23.62 16.68 -9.45
C VAL A 252 -24.62 15.54 -9.43
N THR A 253 -25.62 15.62 -10.31
CA THR A 253 -26.58 14.55 -10.54
C THR A 253 -26.31 13.74 -11.81
N ASP A 254 -25.33 14.15 -12.63
CA ASP A 254 -25.02 13.57 -13.95
C ASP A 254 -23.90 12.51 -13.97
N GLY A 255 -23.42 12.08 -12.79
CA GLY A 255 -22.39 11.05 -12.66
C GLY A 255 -20.97 11.46 -13.08
N LYS A 256 -20.73 12.74 -13.45
CA LYS A 256 -19.42 13.23 -13.83
C LYS A 256 -18.56 13.54 -12.60
N ASN A 257 -17.28 13.19 -12.65
CA ASN A 257 -16.32 13.57 -11.64
C ASN A 257 -16.12 15.10 -11.65
N ARG A 258 -16.38 15.78 -10.52
CA ARG A 258 -16.15 17.22 -10.36
C ARG A 258 -15.18 17.55 -9.20
N GLY A 259 -14.47 16.56 -8.70
CA GLY A 259 -13.65 16.73 -7.51
C GLY A 259 -14.47 16.84 -6.22
N PHE A 260 -13.77 16.99 -5.11
CA PHE A 260 -14.36 17.17 -3.78
C PHE A 260 -13.95 18.53 -3.19
N THR A 261 -14.70 19.02 -2.21
CA THR A 261 -14.43 20.26 -1.50
C THR A 261 -13.64 20.03 -0.22
N TRP A 262 -13.09 21.10 0.33
CA TRP A 262 -12.47 21.08 1.65
C TRP A 262 -13.44 20.66 2.75
N ALA A 263 -14.69 21.12 2.69
CA ALA A 263 -15.72 20.74 3.65
C ALA A 263 -16.03 19.24 3.61
N GLU A 264 -16.08 18.63 2.41
CA GLU A 264 -16.28 17.20 2.24
C GLU A 264 -15.08 16.39 2.76
N LEU A 265 -13.85 16.86 2.52
CA LEU A 265 -12.64 16.23 3.06
C LEU A 265 -12.61 16.28 4.59
N ASP A 266 -12.92 17.42 5.19
CA ASP A 266 -12.93 17.58 6.64
C ASP A 266 -14.02 16.74 7.31
N GLN A 267 -15.22 16.65 6.70
CA GLN A 267 -16.27 15.75 7.17
C GLN A 267 -15.84 14.28 7.05
N MET A 268 -15.21 13.90 5.93
CA MET A 268 -14.66 12.55 5.75
C MET A 268 -13.62 12.24 6.82
N PHE A 269 -12.70 13.16 7.12
CA PHE A 269 -11.69 12.97 8.15
C PHE A 269 -12.32 12.81 9.55
N ALA A 270 -13.31 13.64 9.88
CA ALA A 270 -14.03 13.54 11.15
C ALA A 270 -14.73 12.17 11.32
N MET A 271 -15.35 11.66 10.23
CA MET A 271 -15.95 10.31 10.24
C MET A 271 -14.90 9.21 10.37
N TYR A 272 -13.75 9.33 9.71
CA TYR A 272 -12.62 8.40 9.84
C TYR A 272 -12.11 8.37 11.27
N LEU A 273 -11.88 9.53 11.89
CA LEU A 273 -11.47 9.65 13.29
C LEU A 273 -12.48 8.97 14.23
N GLY A 274 -13.76 9.30 14.10
CA GLY A 274 -14.81 8.72 14.92
C GLY A 274 -14.95 7.20 14.74
N THR A 275 -14.76 6.70 13.52
CA THR A 275 -14.80 5.27 13.21
C THR A 275 -13.58 4.55 13.78
N SER A 276 -12.37 5.12 13.66
CA SER A 276 -11.16 4.55 14.25
C SER A 276 -11.32 4.39 15.76
N VAL A 277 -11.65 5.47 16.46
CA VAL A 277 -11.85 5.44 17.93
C VAL A 277 -12.91 4.43 18.36
N ARG A 278 -14.01 4.33 17.58
CA ARG A 278 -15.09 3.36 17.89
C ARG A 278 -14.64 1.91 17.80
N TYR A 279 -13.81 1.55 16.81
CA TYR A 279 -13.44 0.17 16.55
C TYR A 279 -12.10 -0.26 17.16
N THR A 280 -11.15 0.67 17.33
CA THR A 280 -9.82 0.34 17.89
C THR A 280 -9.59 0.90 19.30
N GLY A 281 -10.41 1.86 19.73
CA GLY A 281 -10.20 2.61 20.98
C GLY A 281 -9.13 3.69 20.88
N GLU A 282 -8.46 3.84 19.72
CA GLU A 282 -7.31 4.70 19.50
C GLU A 282 -7.54 5.69 18.37
N ALA A 283 -6.86 6.84 18.44
CA ALA A 283 -6.79 7.78 17.35
C ALA A 283 -6.02 7.14 16.16
N PRO A 284 -6.39 7.49 14.91
CA PRO A 284 -5.68 6.98 13.75
C PRO A 284 -4.26 7.56 13.65
N PHE A 285 -3.37 6.85 12.95
CA PHE A 285 -1.98 7.27 12.72
C PHE A 285 -1.85 8.56 11.89
N LEU A 286 -2.82 8.83 11.03
CA LEU A 286 -2.78 9.98 10.12
C LEU A 286 -3.62 11.13 10.66
N ASN A 287 -3.08 12.34 10.60
CA ASN A 287 -3.75 13.56 11.03
C ASN A 287 -4.43 14.31 9.87
N GLN A 288 -5.27 15.29 10.19
CA GLN A 288 -6.01 16.08 9.20
C GLN A 288 -5.08 16.88 8.26
N ALA A 289 -3.93 17.34 8.76
CA ALA A 289 -2.95 18.08 7.95
C ALA A 289 -2.42 17.19 6.80
N PHE A 290 -2.21 15.90 7.04
CA PHE A 290 -1.81 14.95 6.00
C PHE A 290 -2.89 14.77 4.94
N PHE A 291 -4.16 14.61 5.34
CA PHE A 291 -5.28 14.49 4.39
C PHE A 291 -5.38 15.72 3.49
N ARG A 292 -5.26 16.93 4.07
CA ARG A 292 -5.27 18.20 3.32
C ARG A 292 -4.09 18.30 2.37
N LEU A 293 -2.87 18.04 2.86
CA LEU A 293 -1.66 18.12 2.05
C LEU A 293 -1.68 17.14 0.87
N CYS A 294 -2.12 15.90 1.08
CA CYS A 294 -2.31 14.93 -0.01
C CYS A 294 -3.34 15.41 -1.03
N SER A 295 -4.42 16.06 -0.61
CA SER A 295 -5.44 16.59 -1.52
C SER A 295 -4.91 17.70 -2.42
N GLU A 296 -3.98 18.52 -1.94
CA GLU A 296 -3.31 19.55 -2.74
C GLU A 296 -2.29 18.96 -3.72
N ARG A 297 -1.57 17.88 -3.31
CA ARG A 297 -0.40 17.39 -4.02
C ARG A 297 -0.66 16.28 -5.01
N LEU A 298 -1.64 15.41 -4.74
CA LEU A 298 -1.87 14.20 -5.52
C LEU A 298 -2.88 14.40 -6.66
N GLY A 299 -3.61 15.53 -6.69
CA GLY A 299 -4.59 15.81 -7.74
C GLY A 299 -5.62 14.67 -7.88
N ASP A 300 -5.90 14.28 -9.11
CA ASP A 300 -6.89 13.24 -9.44
C ASP A 300 -6.49 11.81 -9.00
N GLN A 301 -5.27 11.62 -8.51
CA GLN A 301 -4.84 10.35 -7.92
C GLN A 301 -5.43 10.12 -6.52
N LEU A 302 -5.98 11.16 -5.90
CA LEU A 302 -6.73 11.06 -4.65
C LEU A 302 -8.22 11.10 -4.93
N GLU A 303 -8.93 10.09 -4.44
CA GLU A 303 -10.38 9.93 -4.64
C GLU A 303 -11.10 9.84 -3.29
N LEU A 304 -12.19 10.58 -3.15
CA LEU A 304 -13.18 10.36 -2.09
C LEU A 304 -14.39 9.62 -2.65
N VAL A 305 -14.74 8.51 -2.03
CA VAL A 305 -16.02 7.83 -2.25
C VAL A 305 -16.98 8.33 -1.17
N LEU A 306 -17.97 9.10 -1.53
CA LEU A 306 -18.86 9.79 -0.61
C LEU A 306 -20.27 9.23 -0.70
N ALA A 307 -20.85 8.89 0.45
CA ALA A 307 -22.23 8.43 0.59
C ALA A 307 -23.11 9.52 1.22
N ARG A 308 -24.25 9.81 0.58
CA ARG A 308 -25.21 10.80 1.05
C ARG A 308 -26.58 10.18 1.27
N ASN A 309 -27.28 10.66 2.30
CA ASN A 309 -28.66 10.26 2.55
C ASN A 309 -29.63 11.03 1.61
N ARG A 310 -30.94 10.74 1.75
CA ARG A 310 -32.02 11.35 0.94
C ARG A 310 -32.06 12.89 1.05
N ASP A 311 -31.64 13.45 2.17
CA ASP A 311 -31.59 14.90 2.41
C ASP A 311 -30.31 15.55 1.87
N GLY A 312 -29.40 14.76 1.23
CA GLY A 312 -28.12 15.21 0.70
C GLY A 312 -27.00 15.32 1.72
N ASN A 313 -27.23 14.95 2.99
CA ASN A 313 -26.20 14.99 4.02
C ASN A 313 -25.17 13.87 3.81
N LEU A 314 -23.90 14.21 3.98
CA LEU A 314 -22.80 13.24 3.96
C LEU A 314 -22.88 12.35 5.20
N ILE A 315 -22.98 11.03 5.00
CA ILE A 315 -23.16 10.05 6.07
C ILE A 315 -22.00 9.06 6.20
N ALA A 316 -21.23 8.85 5.12
CA ALA A 316 -20.06 8.01 5.13
C ALA A 316 -19.13 8.36 3.97
N GLY A 317 -17.88 7.93 4.07
CA GLY A 317 -16.94 8.09 2.97
C GLY A 317 -15.73 7.16 3.09
N ALA A 318 -15.03 7.01 1.97
CA ALA A 318 -13.73 6.38 1.91
C ALA A 318 -12.73 7.29 1.19
N TRP A 319 -11.52 7.35 1.72
CA TRP A 319 -10.37 8.03 1.13
C TRP A 319 -9.53 6.97 0.42
N ASN A 320 -9.47 7.05 -0.90
CA ASN A 320 -8.83 6.09 -1.77
C ASN A 320 -7.73 6.74 -2.60
N LEU A 321 -6.84 5.92 -3.13
CA LEU A 321 -5.80 6.35 -4.06
C LEU A 321 -5.93 5.59 -5.37
N ARG A 322 -5.62 6.27 -6.47
CA ARG A 322 -5.67 5.73 -7.83
C ARG A 322 -4.29 5.82 -8.49
N GLY A 323 -3.72 4.67 -8.83
CA GLY A 323 -2.56 4.55 -9.72
C GLY A 323 -3.01 4.38 -11.18
N THR A 324 -2.08 4.02 -12.05
CA THR A 324 -2.32 3.81 -13.48
C THR A 324 -3.18 2.58 -13.75
N THR A 325 -2.83 1.44 -13.14
CA THR A 325 -3.54 0.16 -13.35
C THR A 325 -4.20 -0.37 -12.08
N ARG A 326 -3.97 0.29 -10.94
CA ARG A 326 -4.41 -0.17 -9.63
C ARG A 326 -5.13 0.93 -8.87
N ARG A 327 -6.12 0.53 -8.05
CA ARG A 327 -6.79 1.40 -7.07
C ARG A 327 -6.56 0.85 -5.68
N PHE A 328 -6.44 1.74 -4.68
CA PHE A 328 -6.12 1.40 -3.30
C PHE A 328 -7.18 1.98 -2.37
N GLY A 329 -7.99 1.12 -1.75
CA GLY A 329 -8.91 1.50 -0.70
C GLY A 329 -8.15 1.67 0.62
N ARG A 330 -8.26 2.84 1.27
CA ARG A 330 -7.42 3.11 2.43
C ARG A 330 -8.19 3.41 3.69
N TYR A 331 -8.83 4.54 3.79
CA TYR A 331 -9.41 5.00 5.04
C TYR A 331 -10.92 5.18 4.88
N TRP A 332 -11.67 4.68 5.84
CA TRP A 332 -13.12 4.65 5.85
C TRP A 332 -13.66 5.30 7.11
N GLY A 333 -14.80 5.99 6.98
CA GLY A 333 -15.53 6.53 8.10
C GLY A 333 -17.02 6.65 7.83
N GLU A 334 -17.80 6.56 8.92
CA GLU A 334 -19.26 6.75 8.89
C GLU A 334 -19.73 7.56 10.10
N SER A 335 -20.77 8.37 9.92
CA SER A 335 -21.36 9.15 10.99
C SER A 335 -22.18 8.27 11.95
N VAL A 336 -22.96 7.37 11.37
CA VAL A 336 -23.74 6.36 12.09
C VAL A 336 -23.66 5.02 11.37
N PRO A 337 -23.65 3.89 12.06
CA PRO A 337 -23.65 2.57 11.45
C PRO A 337 -24.91 2.33 10.65
N ILE A 338 -24.78 2.11 9.36
CA ILE A 338 -25.88 1.73 8.45
C ILE A 338 -25.52 0.38 7.83
N ARG A 339 -26.47 -0.55 7.91
CA ARG A 339 -26.28 -1.89 7.37
C ARG A 339 -25.88 -1.84 5.90
N PHE A 340 -24.84 -2.60 5.53
CA PHE A 340 -24.28 -2.71 4.18
C PHE A 340 -23.58 -1.47 3.61
N LEU A 341 -23.65 -0.31 4.27
CA LEU A 341 -23.07 0.94 3.76
C LEU A 341 -21.55 0.81 3.56
N HIS A 342 -20.84 0.16 4.51
CA HIS A 342 -19.42 -0.14 4.37
C HIS A 342 -19.12 -0.95 3.10
N PHE A 343 -19.95 -1.95 2.75
CA PHE A 343 -19.73 -2.78 1.58
C PHE A 343 -19.97 -1.99 0.28
N GLU A 344 -20.96 -1.12 0.24
CA GLU A 344 -21.18 -0.26 -0.92
C GLU A 344 -20.01 0.70 -1.13
N VAL A 345 -19.64 1.46 -0.09
CA VAL A 345 -18.62 2.51 -0.18
C VAL A 345 -17.21 1.94 -0.37
N CYS A 346 -16.87 0.84 0.30
CA CYS A 346 -15.51 0.30 0.30
C CYS A 346 -15.28 -0.86 -0.67
N PHE A 347 -16.35 -1.50 -1.20
CA PHE A 347 -16.20 -2.65 -2.09
C PHE A 347 -16.96 -2.52 -3.40
N TYR A 348 -18.30 -2.43 -3.39
CA TYR A 348 -19.10 -2.53 -4.62
C TYR A 348 -18.90 -1.33 -5.55
N HIS A 349 -19.04 -0.13 -5.02
CA HIS A 349 -18.83 1.08 -5.81
C HIS A 349 -17.39 1.21 -6.33
N PRO A 350 -16.32 0.97 -5.53
CA PRO A 350 -14.95 0.92 -6.06
C PRO A 350 -14.70 -0.15 -7.12
N ILE A 351 -15.31 -1.35 -7.02
CA ILE A 351 -15.23 -2.38 -8.07
C ILE A 351 -15.88 -1.86 -9.37
N GLU A 352 -17.09 -1.31 -9.27
CA GLU A 352 -17.81 -0.72 -10.40
C GLU A 352 -17.00 0.38 -11.07
N ARG A 353 -16.35 1.24 -10.28
CA ARG A 353 -15.42 2.27 -10.78
C ARG A 353 -14.17 1.68 -11.42
N CYS A 354 -13.58 0.62 -10.86
CA CYS A 354 -12.45 -0.06 -11.49
C CYS A 354 -12.82 -0.59 -12.88
N ILE A 355 -13.98 -1.19 -13.02
CA ILE A 355 -14.47 -1.69 -14.31
C ILE A 355 -14.67 -0.54 -15.30
N ALA A 356 -15.35 0.52 -14.88
CA ALA A 356 -15.62 1.68 -15.74
C ALA A 356 -14.36 2.43 -16.19
N ASP A 357 -13.34 2.49 -15.32
CA ASP A 357 -12.09 3.20 -15.57
C ASP A 357 -10.99 2.30 -16.21
N GLY A 358 -11.28 1.02 -16.49
CA GLY A 358 -10.32 0.07 -17.03
C GLY A 358 -9.17 -0.28 -16.08
N ILE A 359 -9.37 -0.10 -14.76
CA ILE A 359 -8.40 -0.44 -13.72
C ILE A 359 -8.35 -1.95 -13.55
N SER A 360 -7.16 -2.53 -13.60
CA SER A 360 -6.97 -3.99 -13.57
C SER A 360 -7.07 -4.61 -12.18
N ALA A 361 -6.74 -3.87 -11.12
CA ALA A 361 -6.79 -4.41 -9.76
C ALA A 361 -7.23 -3.37 -8.72
N PHE A 362 -7.93 -3.85 -7.67
CA PHE A 362 -8.28 -3.05 -6.51
C PHE A 362 -7.82 -3.76 -5.23
N GLU A 363 -7.02 -3.05 -4.44
CA GLU A 363 -6.54 -3.46 -3.12
C GLU A 363 -7.35 -2.72 -2.05
N PRO A 364 -8.35 -3.35 -1.44
CA PRO A 364 -9.29 -2.67 -0.52
C PRO A 364 -8.75 -2.54 0.91
N GLY A 365 -7.45 -2.73 1.13
CA GLY A 365 -6.81 -2.72 2.44
C GLY A 365 -6.75 -4.12 3.09
N HIS A 366 -6.19 -4.18 4.30
CA HIS A 366 -5.89 -5.42 5.02
C HIS A 366 -7.15 -6.08 5.59
N GLY A 367 -7.09 -7.43 5.76
CA GLY A 367 -8.06 -8.24 6.49
C GLY A 367 -9.40 -8.49 5.80
N GLY A 368 -10.22 -9.30 6.44
CA GLY A 368 -11.65 -9.44 6.20
C GLY A 368 -12.12 -10.55 5.28
N ASP A 369 -12.63 -11.66 5.86
CA ASP A 369 -13.31 -12.76 5.15
C ASP A 369 -14.51 -12.28 4.33
N GLN A 370 -15.10 -11.15 4.70
CA GLN A 370 -16.21 -10.53 4.00
C GLN A 370 -15.85 -10.13 2.56
N LYS A 371 -14.57 -9.87 2.28
CA LYS A 371 -14.08 -9.57 0.94
C LYS A 371 -14.17 -10.79 0.03
N LEU A 372 -13.73 -11.97 0.52
CA LEU A 372 -13.82 -13.24 -0.21
C LEU A 372 -15.27 -13.49 -0.68
N LEU A 373 -16.23 -13.32 0.22
CA LEU A 373 -17.66 -13.54 -0.08
C LEU A 373 -18.24 -12.54 -1.10
N ARG A 374 -17.51 -11.48 -1.44
CA ARG A 374 -17.90 -10.42 -2.37
C ARG A 374 -17.07 -10.39 -3.66
N GLY A 375 -16.37 -11.51 -3.94
CA GLY A 375 -15.65 -11.68 -5.20
C GLY A 375 -14.23 -11.10 -5.23
N PHE A 376 -13.67 -10.75 -4.06
CA PHE A 376 -12.23 -10.52 -3.97
C PHE A 376 -11.52 -11.87 -3.89
N ARG A 377 -10.40 -11.99 -4.61
CA ARG A 377 -9.63 -13.23 -4.66
C ARG A 377 -8.50 -13.22 -3.64
N PRO A 378 -8.21 -14.35 -2.98
CA PRO A 378 -7.04 -14.47 -2.12
C PRO A 378 -5.77 -14.32 -2.97
N THR A 379 -5.00 -13.28 -2.67
CA THR A 379 -3.81 -12.85 -3.41
C THR A 379 -2.62 -12.83 -2.48
N TYR A 380 -1.48 -13.39 -2.90
CA TYR A 380 -0.27 -13.33 -2.10
C TYR A 380 0.28 -11.92 -2.00
N THR A 381 0.67 -11.53 -0.80
CA THR A 381 1.56 -10.41 -0.51
C THR A 381 2.87 -10.94 0.05
N TYR A 382 3.94 -10.20 -0.17
CA TYR A 382 5.28 -10.66 0.18
C TYR A 382 5.98 -9.65 1.07
N SER A 383 6.75 -10.16 2.02
CA SER A 383 7.74 -9.43 2.79
C SER A 383 9.03 -10.22 2.84
N ALA A 384 10.11 -9.59 3.28
CA ALA A 384 11.39 -10.26 3.44
C ALA A 384 12.10 -9.76 4.70
N HIS A 385 12.80 -10.64 5.41
CA HIS A 385 13.25 -10.42 6.77
C HIS A 385 14.70 -10.87 6.97
N PHE A 386 15.50 -9.97 7.50
CA PHE A 386 16.87 -10.21 7.93
C PHE A 386 17.00 -9.92 9.43
N PHE A 387 17.74 -10.74 10.17
CA PHE A 387 18.04 -10.54 11.59
C PHE A 387 19.55 -10.49 11.78
N SER A 388 20.03 -9.50 12.53
CA SER A 388 21.46 -9.30 12.81
C SER A 388 22.05 -10.46 13.63
N HIS A 389 21.27 -11.05 14.55
CA HIS A 389 21.67 -12.21 15.32
C HIS A 389 21.54 -13.51 14.50
N SER A 390 22.66 -14.17 14.17
CA SER A 390 22.72 -15.27 13.21
C SER A 390 21.84 -16.48 13.56
N ASN A 391 21.82 -16.90 14.84
CA ASN A 391 21.00 -18.04 15.26
C ASN A 391 19.51 -17.71 15.19
N LEU A 392 19.11 -16.50 15.61
CA LEU A 392 17.72 -16.03 15.46
C LEU A 392 17.31 -15.99 13.99
N HIS A 393 18.18 -15.47 13.12
CA HIS A 393 17.96 -15.45 11.68
C HIS A 393 17.66 -16.84 11.11
N GLN A 394 18.42 -17.87 11.51
CA GLN A 394 18.20 -19.25 11.06
C GLN A 394 16.89 -19.84 11.60
N VAL A 395 16.56 -19.57 12.87
CA VAL A 395 15.32 -20.06 13.49
C VAL A 395 14.10 -19.43 12.81
N ILE A 396 14.10 -18.11 12.60
CA ILE A 396 13.04 -17.41 11.86
C ILE A 396 12.91 -17.96 10.43
N GLY A 397 14.02 -18.18 9.72
CA GLY A 397 14.00 -18.77 8.38
C GLY A 397 13.27 -20.12 8.34
N LYS A 398 13.57 -21.02 9.28
CA LYS A 398 12.88 -22.31 9.40
C LYS A 398 11.41 -22.17 9.74
N TYR A 399 11.05 -21.20 10.59
CA TYR A 399 9.67 -20.87 10.92
C TYR A 399 8.92 -20.42 9.67
N LEU A 400 9.45 -19.44 8.92
CA LEU A 400 8.83 -18.89 7.72
C LEU A 400 8.65 -19.94 6.60
N GLN A 401 9.59 -20.87 6.47
CA GLN A 401 9.45 -22.01 5.56
C GLN A 401 8.24 -22.88 5.93
N LYS A 402 8.05 -23.19 7.22
CA LYS A 402 6.87 -23.95 7.69
C LYS A 402 5.58 -23.16 7.53
N GLU A 403 5.58 -21.87 7.91
CA GLU A 403 4.43 -20.98 7.77
C GLU A 403 3.96 -20.94 6.31
N SER A 404 4.87 -20.93 5.35
CA SER A 404 4.53 -20.86 3.94
C SER A 404 3.63 -22.01 3.47
N PHE A 405 3.81 -23.23 3.98
CA PHE A 405 2.93 -24.37 3.65
C PHE A 405 1.52 -24.18 4.23
N LEU A 406 1.40 -23.60 5.42
CA LEU A 406 0.11 -23.29 6.02
C LEU A 406 -0.63 -22.20 5.24
N VAL A 407 0.08 -21.15 4.85
CA VAL A 407 -0.48 -20.06 4.03
C VAL A 407 -0.98 -20.59 2.69
N ASP A 408 -0.23 -21.50 2.04
CA ASP A 408 -0.66 -22.13 0.79
C ASP A 408 -1.91 -22.98 0.97
N ALA A 409 -1.96 -23.80 2.03
CA ALA A 409 -3.11 -24.63 2.35
C ALA A 409 -4.37 -23.79 2.61
N VAL A 410 -4.24 -22.73 3.44
CA VAL A 410 -5.35 -21.81 3.74
C VAL A 410 -5.82 -21.11 2.46
N ARG A 411 -4.89 -20.56 1.66
CA ARG A 411 -5.23 -19.90 0.40
C ARG A 411 -5.93 -20.86 -0.59
N GLY A 412 -5.46 -22.11 -0.69
CA GLY A 412 -6.10 -23.12 -1.52
C GLY A 412 -7.55 -23.41 -1.11
N PHE A 413 -7.79 -23.51 0.21
CA PHE A 413 -9.14 -23.64 0.76
C PHE A 413 -10.02 -22.41 0.48
N GLU A 414 -9.47 -21.20 0.63
CA GLU A 414 -10.17 -19.95 0.35
C GLU A 414 -10.51 -19.81 -1.13
N GLN A 415 -9.61 -20.22 -2.04
CA GLN A 415 -9.88 -20.22 -3.48
C GLN A 415 -11.08 -21.10 -3.83
N GLN A 416 -11.20 -22.27 -3.22
CA GLN A 416 -12.37 -23.15 -3.42
C GLN A 416 -13.67 -22.52 -2.90
N ARG A 417 -13.60 -21.72 -1.85
CA ARG A 417 -14.74 -20.99 -1.27
C ARG A 417 -15.05 -19.67 -1.98
N CYS A 418 -14.14 -19.18 -2.80
CA CYS A 418 -14.37 -17.97 -3.58
C CYS A 418 -15.62 -18.13 -4.44
N PRO A 419 -16.56 -17.18 -4.42
CA PRO A 419 -17.82 -17.32 -5.15
C PRO A 419 -17.70 -17.03 -6.65
N LEU A 420 -16.54 -16.61 -7.13
CA LEU A 420 -16.27 -16.43 -8.56
C LEU A 420 -16.11 -17.80 -9.22
N ARG A 421 -16.60 -17.92 -10.45
CA ARG A 421 -16.41 -19.12 -11.26
C ARG A 421 -14.92 -19.34 -11.54
N THR A 422 -14.53 -20.59 -11.64
CA THR A 422 -13.19 -20.98 -12.09
C THR A 422 -13.08 -20.80 -13.60
N ASP A 423 -11.87 -20.66 -14.11
CA ASP A 423 -11.64 -20.45 -15.55
C ASP A 423 -12.04 -21.69 -16.39
N ASP A 424 -12.37 -22.81 -15.73
CA ASP A 424 -12.79 -24.08 -16.32
C ASP A 424 -14.33 -24.29 -16.26
N GLU A 425 -15.10 -23.40 -15.66
CA GLU A 425 -16.57 -23.38 -15.63
C GLU A 425 -17.14 -22.30 -16.60
#